data_46db565b2d3788bf9c6d2ea358ca9cda
#
_entry.id   46db565b2d3788bf9c6d2ea358ca9cda
#
_cell.length_a   1.000
_cell.length_b   1.000
_cell.length_c   1.000
_cell.angle_alpha   90.00
_cell.angle_beta   90.00
_cell.angle_gamma   90.00
#
_symmetry.space_group_name_H-M   'P 1'
#
loop_
_entity.id
_entity.type
_entity.pdbx_description
1 polymer ?
#
loop_
_entity_poly.entity_id
_entity_poly.type
_entity_poly.pdbx_seq_one_letter_code
_entity_poly.pdbx_strand_id
1 'polypeptide(L)'
;SRSNVTIICPNPFYQIYEGAALLAGATPHFLNALPENNFTADYTQISDKIWARTQLIYICSPANPSGKVMTLDDWEKLFALSDQFGFIIAADECYSEIYLEENNQPLGALEAAHRLNRKDFPRLVVFGSLSKRSNVPGLRSGFVAGNSEILKNFLLYRTYHGCAMNPAVQAASEAA
;
A
#
# COMPACT_ATOMS: atom_id res chain seq x y z
N SER A 1 23.09 14.10 -0.42
CA SER A 1 22.71 13.52 -1.72
C SER A 1 21.72 12.39 -1.50
N ARG A 2 20.54 12.46 -2.11
CA ARG A 2 19.50 11.41 -2.05
C ARG A 2 19.80 10.18 -2.95
N SER A 3 21.04 9.92 -3.28
CA SER A 3 21.41 8.98 -4.34
C SER A 3 21.38 7.49 -3.97
N ASN A 4 20.73 7.10 -2.87
CA ASN A 4 20.71 5.69 -2.43
C ASN A 4 19.43 5.28 -1.68
N VAL A 5 18.30 5.89 -2.02
CA VAL A 5 17.00 5.55 -1.45
C VAL A 5 16.45 4.31 -2.13
N THR A 6 15.91 3.39 -1.34
CA THR A 6 15.28 2.15 -1.83
C THR A 6 13.77 2.20 -1.61
N ILE A 7 13.02 1.74 -2.59
CA ILE A 7 11.59 1.42 -2.49
C ILE A 7 11.43 -0.07 -2.74
N ILE A 8 10.78 -0.78 -1.82
CA ILE A 8 10.56 -2.23 -1.94
C ILE A 8 9.23 -2.47 -2.67
N CYS A 9 9.29 -3.33 -3.69
CA CYS A 9 8.14 -3.79 -4.46
C CYS A 9 8.05 -5.31 -4.37
N PRO A 10 7.03 -5.89 -3.72
CA PRO A 10 6.77 -7.33 -3.81
C PRO A 10 6.56 -7.74 -5.27
N ASN A 11 7.20 -8.82 -5.71
CA ASN A 11 7.16 -9.27 -7.10
C ASN A 11 6.51 -10.67 -7.19
N PRO A 12 5.49 -10.88 -8.06
CA PRO A 12 4.95 -9.97 -9.06
C PRO A 12 4.19 -8.77 -8.48
N PHE A 13 4.17 -7.65 -9.21
CA PHE A 13 3.59 -6.38 -8.75
C PHE A 13 2.90 -5.61 -9.87
N TYR A 14 2.11 -4.61 -9.48
CA TYR A 14 1.57 -3.65 -10.43
C TYR A 14 2.66 -2.66 -10.87
N GLN A 15 2.89 -2.53 -12.17
CA GLN A 15 4.02 -1.80 -12.74
C GLN A 15 4.15 -0.35 -12.26
N ILE A 16 3.08 0.25 -11.74
CA ILE A 16 3.10 1.63 -11.25
C ILE A 16 4.05 1.81 -10.06
N TYR A 17 4.29 0.76 -9.26
CA TYR A 17 5.16 0.84 -8.09
C TYR A 17 6.62 1.07 -8.50
N GLU A 18 7.09 0.32 -9.49
CA GLU A 18 8.42 0.54 -10.08
C GLU A 18 8.50 1.92 -10.73
N GLY A 19 7.51 2.28 -11.55
CA GLY A 19 7.47 3.58 -12.20
C GLY A 19 7.52 4.74 -11.20
N ALA A 20 6.77 4.65 -10.10
CA ALA A 20 6.79 5.66 -9.03
C ALA A 20 8.15 5.75 -8.34
N ALA A 21 8.81 4.61 -8.08
CA ALA A 21 10.15 4.57 -7.50
C ALA A 21 11.16 5.29 -8.41
N LEU A 22 11.16 4.98 -9.71
CA LEU A 22 12.07 5.59 -10.69
C LEU A 22 11.82 7.09 -10.83
N LEU A 23 10.56 7.52 -10.92
CA LEU A 23 10.19 8.94 -11.00
C LEU A 23 10.60 9.72 -9.73
N ALA A 24 10.60 9.07 -8.58
CA ALA A 24 11.08 9.65 -7.32
C ALA A 24 12.61 9.67 -7.20
N GLY A 25 13.35 9.12 -8.17
CA GLY A 25 14.81 9.00 -8.14
C GLY A 25 15.30 7.96 -7.14
N ALA A 26 14.44 7.01 -6.76
CA ALA A 26 14.76 5.89 -5.89
C ALA A 26 15.13 4.64 -6.69
N THR A 27 15.79 3.69 -6.03
CA THR A 27 16.08 2.37 -6.61
C THR A 27 15.00 1.38 -6.19
N PRO A 28 14.24 0.79 -7.12
CA PRO A 28 13.31 -0.28 -6.78
C PRO A 28 14.08 -1.53 -6.37
N HIS A 29 13.66 -2.18 -5.30
CA HIS A 29 14.14 -3.47 -4.83
C HIS A 29 13.00 -4.46 -4.87
N PHE A 30 13.16 -5.55 -5.63
CA PHE A 30 12.11 -6.53 -5.82
C PHE A 30 12.22 -7.65 -4.80
N LEU A 31 11.14 -7.92 -4.09
CA LEU A 31 11.00 -9.01 -3.14
C LEU A 31 10.08 -10.07 -3.74
N ASN A 32 10.65 -11.20 -4.15
CA ASN A 32 9.88 -12.24 -4.83
C ASN A 32 8.93 -12.97 -3.87
N ALA A 33 7.65 -13.00 -4.24
CA ALA A 33 6.63 -13.81 -3.60
C ALA A 33 6.51 -15.12 -4.39
N LEU A 34 7.03 -16.20 -3.84
CA LEU A 34 7.18 -17.47 -4.52
C LEU A 34 6.05 -18.47 -4.14
N PRO A 35 5.70 -19.41 -5.01
CA PRO A 35 4.72 -20.45 -4.71
C PRO A 35 5.04 -21.26 -3.45
N GLU A 36 6.33 -21.52 -3.19
CA GLU A 36 6.82 -22.25 -2.03
C GLU A 36 6.43 -21.57 -0.71
N ASN A 37 6.29 -20.24 -0.72
CA ASN A 37 5.84 -19.44 0.41
C ASN A 37 4.36 -19.06 0.30
N ASN A 38 3.60 -19.78 -0.52
CA ASN A 38 2.19 -19.45 -0.80
C ASN A 38 2.01 -17.97 -1.20
N PHE A 39 2.93 -17.47 -2.02
CA PHE A 39 3.00 -16.07 -2.49
C PHE A 39 3.05 -15.01 -1.36
N THR A 40 3.45 -15.39 -0.15
CA THR A 40 3.73 -14.44 0.94
C THR A 40 5.13 -13.88 0.75
N ALA A 41 5.29 -12.58 0.93
CA ALA A 41 6.59 -11.93 0.88
C ALA A 41 7.47 -12.40 2.06
N ASP A 42 8.66 -12.87 1.74
CA ASP A 42 9.65 -13.30 2.76
C ASP A 42 10.63 -12.16 3.04
N TYR A 43 10.33 -11.37 4.06
CA TYR A 43 11.16 -10.23 4.47
C TYR A 43 12.55 -10.60 4.97
N THR A 44 12.81 -11.87 5.30
CA THR A 44 14.14 -12.34 5.73
C THR A 44 15.17 -12.32 4.59
N GLN A 45 14.71 -12.27 3.33
CA GLN A 45 15.56 -12.14 2.16
C GLN A 45 16.16 -10.73 2.01
N ILE A 46 15.67 -9.75 2.76
CA ILE A 46 16.14 -8.37 2.67
C ILE A 46 17.20 -8.13 3.74
N SER A 47 18.41 -7.79 3.31
CA SER A 47 19.50 -7.49 4.23
C SER A 47 19.29 -6.17 4.98
N ASP A 48 19.87 -6.03 6.17
CA ASP A 48 19.84 -4.79 6.97
C ASP A 48 20.37 -3.58 6.18
N LYS A 49 21.33 -3.80 5.29
CA LYS A 49 21.83 -2.76 4.38
C LYS A 49 20.75 -2.19 3.46
N ILE A 50 19.82 -3.02 2.99
CA ILE A 50 18.69 -2.61 2.14
C ILE A 50 17.65 -1.95 3.01
N TRP A 51 17.29 -2.55 4.16
CA TRP A 51 16.36 -1.98 5.12
C TRP A 51 16.77 -0.57 5.56
N ALA A 52 18.03 -0.36 5.89
CA ALA A 52 18.56 0.94 6.33
C ALA A 52 18.44 2.06 5.26
N ARG A 53 18.21 1.71 4.00
CA ARG A 53 18.02 2.66 2.88
C ARG A 53 16.57 2.71 2.39
N THR A 54 15.73 1.81 2.91
CA THR A 54 14.33 1.72 2.50
C THR A 54 13.55 2.90 3.08
N GLN A 55 12.86 3.64 2.24
CA GLN A 55 11.96 4.71 2.66
C GLN A 55 10.50 4.33 2.52
N LEU A 56 10.19 3.40 1.62
CA LEU A 56 8.81 2.98 1.37
C LEU A 56 8.79 1.52 0.92
N ILE A 57 7.77 0.81 1.34
CA ILE A 57 7.37 -0.49 0.78
C ILE A 57 5.95 -0.39 0.24
N TYR A 58 5.72 -0.90 -0.96
CA TYR A 58 4.38 -1.15 -1.48
C TYR A 58 3.89 -2.52 -1.03
N ILE A 59 2.63 -2.59 -0.64
CA ILE A 59 1.92 -3.85 -0.33
C ILE A 59 0.59 -3.80 -1.07
N CYS A 60 0.26 -4.85 -1.79
CA CYS A 60 -1.07 -5.04 -2.38
C CYS A 60 -1.77 -6.20 -1.67
N SER A 61 -2.91 -5.92 -1.03
CA SER A 61 -3.68 -6.94 -0.33
C SER A 61 -5.18 -6.66 -0.46
N PRO A 62 -5.90 -7.53 -1.15
CA PRO A 62 -5.49 -8.70 -1.92
C PRO A 62 -4.53 -8.38 -3.07
N ALA A 63 -3.55 -9.25 -3.30
CA ALA A 63 -2.45 -8.99 -4.21
C ALA A 63 -2.83 -9.20 -5.68
N ASN A 64 -2.38 -8.31 -6.54
CA ASN A 64 -2.40 -8.51 -7.98
C ASN A 64 -1.00 -8.97 -8.44
N PRO A 65 -0.87 -10.16 -9.10
CA PRO A 65 -1.93 -11.03 -9.63
C PRO A 65 -2.30 -12.24 -8.75
N SER A 66 -1.61 -12.47 -7.62
CA SER A 66 -1.68 -13.76 -6.88
C SER A 66 -2.98 -13.96 -6.09
N GLY A 67 -3.72 -12.88 -5.79
CA GLY A 67 -4.87 -12.91 -4.90
C GLY A 67 -4.51 -13.11 -3.41
N LYS A 68 -3.23 -13.16 -3.05
CA LYS A 68 -2.78 -13.36 -1.67
C LYS A 68 -3.28 -12.22 -0.77
N VAL A 69 -3.86 -12.59 0.36
CA VAL A 69 -4.31 -11.66 1.42
C VAL A 69 -3.32 -11.70 2.56
N MET A 70 -2.96 -10.55 3.09
CA MET A 70 -2.14 -10.42 4.31
C MET A 70 -2.94 -10.85 5.53
N THR A 71 -2.34 -11.68 6.36
CA THR A 71 -2.88 -12.04 7.68
C THR A 71 -2.54 -11.00 8.74
N LEU A 72 -3.16 -11.06 9.93
CA LEU A 72 -2.80 -10.17 11.04
C LEU A 72 -1.32 -10.34 11.45
N ASP A 73 -0.81 -11.58 11.43
CA ASP A 73 0.59 -11.90 11.72
C ASP A 73 1.55 -11.31 10.66
N ASP A 74 1.17 -11.33 9.38
CA ASP A 74 1.95 -10.69 8.31
C ASP A 74 2.02 -9.16 8.53
N TRP A 75 0.91 -8.53 8.90
CA TRP A 75 0.86 -7.11 9.21
C TRP A 75 1.70 -6.76 10.45
N GLU A 76 1.61 -7.57 11.52
CA GLU A 76 2.40 -7.36 12.76
C GLU A 76 3.89 -7.37 12.46
N LYS A 77 4.37 -8.37 11.70
CA LYS A 77 5.77 -8.46 11.27
C LYS A 77 6.21 -7.25 10.45
N LEU A 78 5.39 -6.83 9.50
CA LEU A 78 5.70 -5.68 8.64
C LEU A 78 5.72 -4.38 9.44
N PHE A 79 4.79 -4.19 10.36
CA PHE A 79 4.77 -3.02 11.25
C PHE A 79 6.00 -2.97 12.15
N ALA A 80 6.41 -4.11 12.69
CA ALA A 80 7.63 -4.19 13.52
C ALA A 80 8.88 -3.78 12.71
N LEU A 81 9.01 -4.23 11.46
CA LEU A 81 10.08 -3.80 10.57
C LEU A 81 10.01 -2.31 10.25
N SER A 82 8.82 -1.78 10.01
CA SER A 82 8.62 -0.34 9.80
C SER A 82 9.00 0.48 11.04
N ASP A 83 8.73 -0.02 12.23
CA ASP A 83 9.12 0.63 13.48
C ASP A 83 10.64 0.61 13.67
N GLN A 84 11.28 -0.50 13.33
CA GLN A 84 12.73 -0.68 13.45
C GLN A 84 13.51 0.17 12.45
N PHE A 85 13.08 0.24 11.19
CA PHE A 85 13.85 0.85 10.10
C PHE A 85 13.30 2.20 9.63
N GLY A 86 12.10 2.58 10.06
CA GLY A 86 11.53 3.91 9.80
C GLY A 86 10.90 4.12 8.43
N PHE A 87 10.68 3.08 7.63
CA PHE A 87 10.06 3.20 6.31
C PHE A 87 8.54 3.34 6.37
N ILE A 88 7.96 3.92 5.32
CA ILE A 88 6.52 4.05 5.14
C ILE A 88 5.97 2.79 4.45
N ILE A 89 4.81 2.33 4.91
CA ILE A 89 4.03 1.29 4.27
C ILE A 89 2.94 1.95 3.43
N ALA A 90 2.94 1.70 2.13
CA ALA A 90 1.91 2.11 1.18
C ALA A 90 1.07 0.88 0.78
N ALA A 91 -0.06 0.71 1.43
CA ALA A 91 -0.97 -0.41 1.21
C ALA A 91 -1.95 -0.08 0.08
N ASP A 92 -1.89 -0.85 -1.00
CA ASP A 92 -2.84 -0.81 -2.11
C ASP A 92 -3.95 -1.82 -1.83
N GLU A 93 -5.14 -1.31 -1.49
CA GLU A 93 -6.33 -2.09 -1.14
C GLU A 93 -7.41 -1.99 -2.23
N CYS A 94 -7.01 -1.79 -3.49
CA CYS A 94 -7.97 -1.66 -4.59
C CYS A 94 -8.86 -2.89 -4.79
N TYR A 95 -8.47 -4.06 -4.26
CA TYR A 95 -9.21 -5.32 -4.37
C TYR A 95 -9.87 -5.77 -3.05
N SER A 96 -9.91 -4.92 -2.01
CA SER A 96 -10.40 -5.27 -0.67
C SER A 96 -11.86 -5.78 -0.63
N GLU A 97 -12.68 -5.31 -1.57
CA GLU A 97 -14.09 -5.71 -1.67
C GLU A 97 -14.34 -6.86 -2.68
N ILE A 98 -13.26 -7.48 -3.20
CA ILE A 98 -13.38 -8.63 -4.13
C ILE A 98 -12.99 -9.89 -3.38
N TYR A 99 -13.99 -10.56 -2.80
CA TYR A 99 -13.87 -11.82 -2.06
C TYR A 99 -15.06 -12.74 -2.37
N LEU A 100 -14.87 -14.04 -2.15
CA LEU A 100 -15.86 -15.06 -2.50
C LEU A 100 -16.81 -15.41 -1.36
N GLU A 101 -16.41 -15.19 -0.13
CA GLU A 101 -17.12 -15.58 1.08
C GLU A 101 -17.37 -14.36 1.97
N GLU A 102 -18.64 -14.03 2.22
CA GLU A 102 -19.04 -12.86 3.01
C GLU A 102 -18.47 -12.85 4.45
N ASN A 103 -18.21 -14.02 5.01
CA ASN A 103 -17.65 -14.17 6.36
C ASN A 103 -16.10 -14.19 6.37
N ASN A 104 -15.47 -14.04 5.20
CA ASN A 104 -14.01 -14.10 5.06
C ASN A 104 -13.47 -12.91 4.26
N GLN A 105 -13.82 -11.72 4.72
CA GLN A 105 -13.38 -10.47 4.11
C GLN A 105 -11.86 -10.27 4.29
N PRO A 106 -11.16 -9.75 3.27
CA PRO A 106 -9.74 -9.41 3.39
C PRO A 106 -9.48 -8.42 4.53
N LEU A 107 -8.49 -8.73 5.37
CA LEU A 107 -8.07 -7.82 6.44
C LEU A 107 -7.33 -6.62 5.85
N GLY A 108 -7.89 -5.42 6.02
CA GLY A 108 -7.26 -4.17 5.62
C GLY A 108 -6.14 -3.73 6.59
N ALA A 109 -5.20 -2.94 6.10
CA ALA A 109 -4.05 -2.46 6.88
C ALA A 109 -4.45 -1.55 8.05
N LEU A 110 -5.46 -0.69 7.88
CA LEU A 110 -5.96 0.16 8.97
C LEU A 110 -6.63 -0.66 10.06
N GLU A 111 -7.42 -1.67 9.69
CA GLU A 111 -8.04 -2.58 10.64
C GLU A 111 -6.98 -3.41 11.37
N ALA A 112 -5.99 -3.94 10.66
CA ALA A 112 -4.86 -4.65 11.27
C ALA A 112 -4.11 -3.75 12.27
N ALA A 113 -3.83 -2.51 11.89
CA ALA A 113 -3.20 -1.52 12.79
C ALA A 113 -4.06 -1.24 14.02
N HIS A 114 -5.39 -1.12 13.86
CA HIS A 114 -6.33 -0.94 14.97
C HIS A 114 -6.33 -2.15 15.91
N ARG A 115 -6.43 -3.37 15.37
CA ARG A 115 -6.37 -4.63 16.16
C ARG A 115 -5.07 -4.78 16.95
N LEU A 116 -3.96 -4.27 16.40
CA LEU A 116 -2.64 -4.26 17.03
C LEU A 116 -2.38 -3.02 17.91
N ASN A 117 -3.42 -2.24 18.23
CA ASN A 117 -3.34 -1.03 19.04
C ASN A 117 -2.36 0.04 18.53
N ARG A 118 -2.13 0.11 17.22
CA ARG A 118 -1.28 1.12 16.58
C ARG A 118 -2.06 2.43 16.38
N LYS A 119 -2.08 3.27 17.40
CA LYS A 119 -2.77 4.57 17.36
C LYS A 119 -2.13 5.48 16.30
N ASP A 120 -2.96 6.28 15.64
CA ASP A 120 -2.56 7.27 14.63
C ASP A 120 -1.82 6.69 13.41
N PHE A 121 -1.91 5.38 13.21
CA PHE A 121 -1.39 4.66 12.02
C PHE A 121 0.05 5.07 11.66
N PRO A 122 1.04 4.94 12.56
CA PRO A 122 2.39 5.43 12.31
C PRO A 122 2.98 4.80 11.05
N ARG A 123 3.47 5.68 10.14
CA ARG A 123 4.09 5.30 8.86
C ARG A 123 3.23 4.43 7.94
N LEU A 124 1.91 4.49 8.06
CA LEU A 124 0.97 3.73 7.23
C LEU A 124 0.09 4.68 6.41
N VAL A 125 0.00 4.41 5.11
CA VAL A 125 -1.00 4.97 4.21
C VAL A 125 -1.65 3.87 3.38
N VAL A 126 -2.96 3.98 3.20
CA VAL A 126 -3.78 3.03 2.45
C VAL A 126 -4.39 3.74 1.26
N PHE A 127 -4.36 3.08 0.11
CA PHE A 127 -4.97 3.55 -1.14
C PHE A 127 -6.14 2.67 -1.49
N GLY A 128 -7.31 3.27 -1.66
CA GLY A 128 -8.51 2.60 -2.14
C GLY A 128 -9.04 3.22 -3.43
N SER A 129 -9.83 2.47 -4.18
CA SER A 129 -10.40 2.92 -5.45
C SER A 129 -11.75 2.29 -5.72
N LEU A 130 -12.66 3.05 -6.33
CA LEU A 130 -13.92 2.52 -6.86
C LEU A 130 -13.75 1.70 -8.15
N SER A 131 -12.57 1.76 -8.77
CA SER A 131 -12.31 1.10 -10.06
C SER A 131 -12.61 -0.39 -10.05
N LYS A 132 -12.25 -1.09 -8.98
CA LYS A 132 -12.47 -2.54 -8.81
C LYS A 132 -13.65 -2.82 -7.89
N ARG A 133 -13.66 -2.19 -6.71
CA ARG A 133 -14.72 -2.31 -5.71
C ARG A 133 -16.11 -2.15 -6.32
N SER A 134 -16.34 -1.07 -7.09
CA SER A 134 -17.65 -0.72 -7.63
C SER A 134 -17.74 -0.89 -9.16
N ASN A 135 -16.74 -1.50 -9.78
CA ASN A 135 -16.66 -1.73 -11.23
C ASN A 135 -16.85 -0.46 -12.09
N VAL A 136 -16.36 0.67 -11.61
CA VAL A 136 -16.47 1.98 -12.28
C VAL A 136 -15.10 2.63 -12.53
N PRO A 137 -14.17 1.97 -13.24
CA PRO A 137 -12.81 2.48 -13.42
C PRO A 137 -12.78 3.82 -14.18
N GLY A 138 -13.79 4.10 -15.01
CA GLY A 138 -13.91 5.33 -15.76
C GLY A 138 -14.20 6.57 -14.92
N LEU A 139 -14.76 6.43 -13.71
CA LEU A 139 -15.04 7.56 -12.83
C LEU A 139 -13.75 8.19 -12.23
N ARG A 140 -12.62 7.52 -12.29
CA ARG A 140 -11.33 8.01 -11.76
C ARG A 140 -11.43 8.45 -10.29
N SER A 141 -12.12 7.65 -9.48
CA SER A 141 -12.30 7.88 -8.06
C SER A 141 -11.41 6.97 -7.22
N GLY A 142 -10.79 7.55 -6.20
CA GLY A 142 -9.99 6.86 -5.21
C GLY A 142 -9.75 7.75 -3.99
N PHE A 143 -9.29 7.15 -2.92
CA PHE A 143 -8.98 7.84 -1.68
C PHE A 143 -7.66 7.36 -1.08
N VAL A 144 -7.13 8.16 -0.18
CA VAL A 144 -5.98 7.83 0.66
C VAL A 144 -6.35 8.04 2.11
N ALA A 145 -6.01 7.08 2.97
CA ALA A 145 -6.26 7.15 4.41
C ALA A 145 -5.02 6.70 5.19
N GLY A 146 -4.89 7.06 6.46
CA GLY A 146 -3.79 6.63 7.31
C GLY A 146 -3.18 7.73 8.16
N ASN A 147 -1.86 7.76 8.30
CA ASN A 147 -1.14 8.69 9.13
C ASN A 147 -1.34 10.16 8.73
N SER A 148 -1.80 10.99 9.64
CA SER A 148 -2.20 12.38 9.39
C SER A 148 -1.06 13.25 8.87
N GLU A 149 0.18 13.08 9.35
CA GLU A 149 1.33 13.87 8.90
C GLU A 149 1.73 13.51 7.46
N ILE A 150 1.67 12.23 7.11
CA ILE A 150 1.91 11.79 5.73
C ILE A 150 0.81 12.33 4.81
N LEU A 151 -0.45 12.22 5.24
CA LEU A 151 -1.59 12.73 4.46
C LEU A 151 -1.53 14.23 4.23
N LYS A 152 -1.10 15.01 5.22
CA LYS A 152 -0.90 16.46 5.09
C LYS A 152 0.11 16.78 3.99
N ASN A 153 1.25 16.12 3.98
CA ASN A 153 2.28 16.31 2.97
C ASN A 153 1.84 15.80 1.59
N PHE A 154 1.14 14.66 1.55
CA PHE A 154 0.56 14.13 0.32
C PHE A 154 -0.49 15.09 -0.28
N LEU A 155 -1.38 15.64 0.54
CA LEU A 155 -2.37 16.62 0.09
C LEU A 155 -1.69 17.86 -0.50
N LEU A 156 -0.67 18.41 0.17
CA LEU A 156 0.10 19.54 -0.34
C LEU A 156 0.73 19.20 -1.72
N TYR A 157 1.37 18.05 -1.84
CA TYR A 157 1.92 17.59 -3.12
C TYR A 157 0.85 17.49 -4.22
N ARG A 158 -0.33 16.97 -3.87
CA ARG A 158 -1.47 16.84 -4.79
C ARG A 158 -1.98 18.17 -5.33
N THR A 159 -1.82 19.28 -4.61
CA THR A 159 -2.20 20.61 -5.14
C THR A 159 -1.37 21.02 -6.36
N TYR A 160 -0.18 20.45 -6.53
CA TYR A 160 0.71 20.72 -7.67
C TYR A 160 0.61 19.67 -8.78
N HIS A 161 0.29 18.42 -8.45
CA HIS A 161 0.31 17.27 -9.35
C HIS A 161 -1.05 16.69 -9.70
N GLY A 162 -2.13 17.31 -9.27
CA GLY A 162 -3.46 16.79 -9.56
C GLY A 162 -4.51 17.88 -9.57
N CYS A 163 -5.67 17.48 -10.03
CA CYS A 163 -6.88 18.29 -9.99
C CYS A 163 -7.85 17.75 -8.95
N ALA A 164 -8.78 18.59 -8.50
CA ALA A 164 -9.92 18.15 -7.72
C ALA A 164 -10.76 17.15 -8.52
N MET A 165 -11.33 16.18 -7.83
CA MET A 165 -12.29 15.26 -8.42
C MET A 165 -13.56 16.03 -8.81
N ASN A 166 -14.16 15.68 -9.95
CA ASN A 166 -15.41 16.26 -10.40
C ASN A 166 -16.50 16.08 -9.32
N PRO A 167 -17.31 17.12 -8.98
CA PRO A 167 -18.34 17.05 -7.95
C PRO A 167 -19.35 15.91 -8.14
N ALA A 168 -19.75 15.60 -9.39
CA ALA A 168 -20.64 14.48 -9.65
C ALA A 168 -19.98 13.13 -9.30
N VAL A 169 -18.67 13.00 -9.54
CA VAL A 169 -17.91 11.81 -9.15
C VAL A 169 -17.76 11.73 -7.62
N GLN A 170 -17.59 12.86 -6.94
CA GLN A 170 -17.55 12.90 -5.47
C GLN A 170 -18.87 12.40 -4.87
N ALA A 171 -20.01 12.91 -5.36
CA ALA A 171 -21.34 12.47 -4.91
C ALA A 171 -21.59 10.98 -5.21
N ALA A 172 -21.16 10.50 -6.37
CA ALA A 172 -21.24 9.06 -6.69
C ALA A 172 -20.34 8.20 -5.77
N SER A 173 -19.18 8.73 -5.39
CA SER A 173 -18.26 8.03 -4.48
C SER A 173 -18.77 7.97 -3.05
N GLU A 174 -19.51 8.98 -2.61
CA GLU A 174 -20.16 8.99 -1.29
C GLU A 174 -21.32 8.00 -1.21
N ALA A 175 -22.00 7.77 -2.34
CA ALA A 175 -23.14 6.86 -2.44
C ALA A 175 -22.74 5.38 -2.64
N ALA A 176 -21.49 5.09 -2.98
CA ALA A 176 -20.96 3.75 -3.25
C ALA A 176 -20.44 3.08 -1.97
#